data_717ffb421f00160cbec706e1d0c8cab2
#
_entry.id   717ffb421f00160cbec706e1d0c8cab2
#
_cell.length_a   1.000
_cell.length_b   1.000
_cell.length_c   1.000
_cell.angle_alpha   90.00
_cell.angle_beta   90.00
_cell.angle_gamma   90.00
#
_symmetry.space_group_name_H-M   'P 1'
#
loop_
_entity.id
_entity.type
_entity.pdbx_description
1 polymer ?
#
loop_
_entity_poly.entity_id
_entity_poly.type
_entity_poly.pdbx_seq_one_letter_code
_entity_poly.pdbx_strand_id
1 'polypeptide(L)'
;MIKRLFICAIACLSMTSAIADEGMWLPNLINERIKDMRKKGFKLKVDDIYSEDKASLKDAVVQFGGGCTGEFVSPEGLLFTNHHCGYSNIQQLSSDEHNYLKDGYWAMSLKEELPAKGLSVTFVDKFVDVTERLNKAVAKAKNDEDYKKRWNK
;
A
#
# COMPACT_ATOMS: atom_id res chain seq x y z
N MET A 1 48.76 -7.08 23.17
CA MET A 1 47.68 -6.14 23.65
C MET A 1 47.32 -5.11 22.60
N ILE A 2 48.25 -4.39 22.01
CA ILE A 2 47.98 -3.30 21.01
C ILE A 2 47.17 -3.76 19.80
N LYS A 3 47.46 -4.94 19.21
CA LYS A 3 46.71 -5.49 18.07
C LYS A 3 45.21 -5.76 18.38
N ARG A 4 44.88 -6.19 19.58
CA ARG A 4 43.49 -6.41 20.02
C ARG A 4 42.73 -5.08 20.24
N LEU A 5 43.42 -4.08 20.76
CA LEU A 5 42.87 -2.71 20.88
C LEU A 5 42.58 -2.08 19.53
N PHE A 6 43.45 -2.28 18.52
CA PHE A 6 43.24 -1.78 17.16
C PHE A 6 42.04 -2.46 16.47
N ILE A 7 41.85 -3.77 16.66
CA ILE A 7 40.69 -4.49 16.11
C ILE A 7 39.38 -4.02 16.77
N CYS A 8 39.37 -3.80 18.07
CA CYS A 8 38.19 -3.26 18.74
C CYS A 8 37.86 -1.82 18.31
N ALA A 9 38.89 -0.97 18.09
CA ALA A 9 38.69 0.39 17.61
C ALA A 9 38.14 0.42 16.18
N ILE A 10 38.61 -0.46 15.29
CA ILE A 10 38.07 -0.58 13.93
C ILE A 10 36.64 -1.12 13.95
N ALA A 11 36.31 -2.10 14.81
CA ALA A 11 34.96 -2.61 14.96
C ALA A 11 33.99 -1.55 15.52
N CYS A 12 34.43 -0.67 16.42
CA CYS A 12 33.60 0.44 16.91
C CYS A 12 33.41 1.55 15.88
N LEU A 13 34.39 1.82 14.99
CA LEU A 13 34.22 2.79 13.90
C LEU A 13 33.31 2.29 12.77
N SER A 14 33.10 0.99 12.63
CA SER A 14 32.19 0.43 11.63
C SER A 14 30.73 0.39 12.06
N MET A 15 30.38 0.82 13.29
CA MET A 15 29.01 1.09 13.69
C MET A 15 28.54 2.41 13.08
N THR A 16 28.46 2.46 11.76
CA THR A 16 27.65 3.49 11.11
C THR A 16 26.23 3.33 11.59
N SER A 17 25.70 4.32 12.27
CA SER A 17 24.29 4.36 12.62
C SER A 17 23.50 4.14 11.34
N ALA A 18 22.86 2.99 11.21
CA ALA A 18 21.88 2.75 10.16
C ALA A 18 20.70 3.69 10.44
N ILE A 19 20.74 4.89 9.88
CA ILE A 19 19.62 5.82 9.93
C ILE A 19 18.60 5.25 8.96
N ALA A 20 17.57 4.64 9.49
CA ALA A 20 16.43 4.23 8.71
C ALA A 20 15.68 5.48 8.24
N ASP A 21 15.29 5.50 6.98
CA ASP A 21 14.41 6.55 6.48
C ASP A 21 13.00 6.37 7.04
N GLU A 22 12.35 7.47 7.35
CA GLU A 22 10.93 7.46 7.63
C GLU A 22 10.18 6.96 6.39
N GLY A 23 9.13 6.18 6.60
CA GLY A 23 8.33 5.58 5.53
C GLY A 23 6.85 5.94 5.64
N MET A 24 6.04 5.33 4.76
CA MET A 24 4.58 5.48 4.74
C MET A 24 4.09 6.92 4.48
N TRP A 25 4.75 7.61 3.58
CA TRP A 25 4.32 8.93 3.12
C TRP A 25 3.03 8.83 2.30
N LEU A 26 2.11 9.76 2.51
CA LEU A 26 0.90 9.86 1.69
C LEU A 26 1.27 10.23 0.25
N PRO A 27 0.82 9.48 -0.75
CA PRO A 27 1.19 9.73 -2.15
C PRO A 27 0.84 11.14 -2.66
N ASN A 28 -0.28 11.70 -2.23
CA ASN A 28 -0.71 13.06 -2.57
C ASN A 28 0.18 14.15 -1.94
N LEU A 29 0.96 13.83 -0.90
CA LEU A 29 1.91 14.73 -0.24
C LEU A 29 3.37 14.45 -0.63
N ILE A 30 3.61 13.57 -1.60
CA ILE A 30 4.96 13.16 -2.00
C ILE A 30 5.84 14.34 -2.45
N ASN A 31 5.21 15.41 -2.95
CA ASN A 31 5.93 16.62 -3.35
C ASN A 31 6.75 17.24 -2.22
N GLU A 32 6.31 17.11 -0.97
CA GLU A 32 7.03 17.62 0.20
C GLU A 32 8.33 16.84 0.44
N ARG A 33 8.41 15.59 0.00
CA ARG A 33 9.54 14.67 0.22
C ARG A 33 10.40 14.44 -1.01
N ILE A 34 9.98 14.89 -2.17
CA ILE A 34 10.65 14.61 -3.45
C ILE A 34 12.12 15.05 -3.47
N LYS A 35 12.46 16.15 -2.78
CA LYS A 35 13.84 16.64 -2.69
C LYS A 35 14.75 15.65 -1.97
N ASP A 36 14.29 15.08 -0.86
CA ASP A 36 15.08 14.12 -0.09
C ASP A 36 15.15 12.76 -0.80
N MET A 37 14.07 12.35 -1.42
CA MET A 37 14.04 11.15 -2.26
C MET A 37 15.03 11.26 -3.44
N ARG A 38 15.13 12.43 -4.08
CA ARG A 38 16.09 12.67 -5.18
C ARG A 38 17.53 12.61 -4.72
N LYS A 39 17.87 13.10 -3.52
CA LYS A 39 19.22 12.96 -2.94
C LYS A 39 19.62 11.49 -2.79
N LYS A 40 18.65 10.60 -2.61
CA LYS A 40 18.83 9.14 -2.47
C LYS A 40 18.74 8.38 -3.80
N GLY A 41 18.68 9.09 -4.91
CA GLY A 41 18.69 8.50 -6.25
C GLY A 41 17.33 8.29 -6.89
N PHE A 42 16.23 8.78 -6.28
CA PHE A 42 14.91 8.72 -6.89
C PHE A 42 14.84 9.59 -8.15
N LYS A 43 14.38 9.03 -9.28
CA LYS A 43 14.41 9.67 -10.59
C LYS A 43 13.03 9.99 -11.16
N LEU A 44 11.96 9.42 -10.61
CA LEU A 44 10.60 9.66 -11.12
C LEU A 44 10.11 11.08 -10.80
N LYS A 45 9.13 11.54 -11.52
CA LYS A 45 8.41 12.79 -11.24
C LYS A 45 7.34 12.53 -10.19
N VAL A 46 6.89 13.58 -9.53
CA VAL A 46 5.76 13.51 -8.58
C VAL A 46 4.52 12.93 -9.27
N ASP A 47 4.23 13.41 -10.46
CA ASP A 47 3.08 13.00 -11.25
C ASP A 47 3.13 11.54 -11.72
N ASP A 48 4.32 10.92 -11.77
CA ASP A 48 4.45 9.49 -12.08
C ASP A 48 3.98 8.63 -10.89
N ILE A 49 3.99 9.19 -9.66
CA ILE A 49 3.55 8.50 -8.44
C ILE A 49 2.07 8.81 -8.16
N TYR A 50 1.71 10.08 -8.19
CA TYR A 50 0.36 10.54 -7.92
C TYR A 50 -0.04 11.67 -8.87
N SER A 51 -1.10 11.47 -9.62
CA SER A 51 -1.75 12.47 -10.45
C SER A 51 -3.27 12.30 -10.39
N GLU A 52 -4.01 13.39 -10.42
CA GLU A 52 -5.47 13.39 -10.54
C GLU A 52 -5.91 13.48 -12.01
N ASP A 53 -5.02 13.99 -12.88
CA ASP A 53 -5.38 14.31 -14.27
C ASP A 53 -4.87 13.28 -15.28
N LYS A 54 -3.96 12.40 -14.87
CA LYS A 54 -3.33 11.40 -15.76
C LYS A 54 -2.96 10.13 -15.01
N ALA A 55 -2.77 9.05 -15.76
CA ALA A 55 -2.32 7.78 -15.20
C ALA A 55 -1.01 7.92 -14.42
N SER A 56 -0.97 7.33 -13.24
CA SER A 56 0.16 7.37 -12.31
C SER A 56 0.23 6.05 -11.52
N LEU A 57 1.27 5.88 -10.72
CA LEU A 57 1.45 4.67 -9.92
C LEU A 57 0.25 4.41 -8.97
N LYS A 58 -0.44 5.47 -8.49
CA LYS A 58 -1.64 5.31 -7.66
C LYS A 58 -2.73 4.44 -8.32
N ASP A 59 -2.81 4.49 -9.65
CA ASP A 59 -3.86 3.77 -10.39
C ASP A 59 -3.56 2.28 -10.54
N ALA A 60 -2.30 1.88 -10.32
CA ALA A 60 -1.92 0.47 -10.28
C ALA A 60 -2.22 -0.18 -8.91
N VAL A 61 -2.34 0.61 -7.85
CA VAL A 61 -2.57 0.13 -6.48
C VAL A 61 -4.05 0.23 -6.14
N VAL A 62 -4.63 -0.88 -5.68
CA VAL A 62 -6.06 -0.98 -5.41
C VAL A 62 -6.34 -1.56 -4.03
N GLN A 63 -7.49 -1.25 -3.47
CA GLN A 63 -8.06 -2.03 -2.39
C GLN A 63 -8.64 -3.32 -2.97
N PHE A 64 -8.12 -4.45 -2.52
CA PHE A 64 -8.53 -5.77 -2.93
C PHE A 64 -9.53 -6.35 -1.94
N GLY A 65 -10.72 -6.70 -2.41
CA GLY A 65 -11.78 -7.21 -1.56
C GLY A 65 -12.16 -6.22 -0.45
N GLY A 66 -12.32 -6.72 0.77
CA GLY A 66 -12.80 -5.94 1.92
C GLY A 66 -11.73 -5.21 2.73
N GLY A 67 -10.45 -5.19 2.33
CA GLY A 67 -9.44 -4.51 3.14
C GLY A 67 -7.98 -4.86 2.86
N CYS A 68 -7.71 -5.69 1.86
CA CYS A 68 -6.35 -5.94 1.39
C CYS A 68 -5.90 -4.92 0.35
N THR A 69 -4.61 -4.94 0.04
CA THR A 69 -4.04 -4.21 -1.08
C THR A 69 -3.70 -5.18 -2.20
N GLY A 70 -3.91 -4.77 -3.42
CA GLY A 70 -3.44 -5.45 -4.62
C GLY A 70 -2.82 -4.46 -5.59
N GLU A 71 -2.00 -4.95 -6.51
CA GLU A 71 -1.38 -4.15 -7.55
C GLU A 71 -1.54 -4.79 -8.92
N PHE A 72 -1.97 -3.97 -9.90
CA PHE A 72 -1.98 -4.34 -11.29
C PHE A 72 -0.57 -4.25 -11.88
N VAL A 73 -0.10 -5.34 -12.48
CA VAL A 73 1.27 -5.47 -13.01
C VAL A 73 1.31 -5.74 -14.52
N SER A 74 0.15 -5.82 -15.17
CA SER A 74 0.06 -5.93 -16.64
C SER A 74 -1.10 -5.13 -17.20
N PRO A 75 -1.05 -4.75 -18.49
CA PRO A 75 -2.14 -4.08 -19.16
C PRO A 75 -3.37 -4.98 -19.38
N GLU A 76 -3.21 -6.30 -19.29
CA GLU A 76 -4.29 -7.29 -19.40
C GLU A 76 -5.01 -7.53 -18.06
N GLY A 77 -4.61 -6.83 -16.98
CA GLY A 77 -5.27 -6.90 -15.69
C GLY A 77 -4.71 -7.96 -14.73
N LEU A 78 -3.47 -8.45 -14.95
CA LEU A 78 -2.82 -9.31 -13.97
C LEU A 78 -2.63 -8.53 -12.66
N LEU A 79 -3.21 -9.05 -11.57
CA LEU A 79 -3.18 -8.44 -10.26
C LEU A 79 -2.43 -9.33 -9.27
N PHE A 80 -1.54 -8.74 -8.51
CA PHE A 80 -0.84 -9.38 -7.39
C PHE A 80 -1.43 -8.93 -6.06
N THR A 81 -1.51 -9.86 -5.12
CA THR A 81 -1.89 -9.60 -3.73
C THR A 81 -1.30 -10.67 -2.82
N ASN A 82 -1.49 -10.53 -1.52
CA ASN A 82 -1.05 -11.54 -0.57
C ASN A 82 -1.97 -12.77 -0.57
N HIS A 83 -1.39 -13.95 -0.37
CA HIS A 83 -2.13 -15.22 -0.32
C HIS A 83 -3.32 -15.18 0.65
N HIS A 84 -3.14 -14.62 1.86
CA HIS A 84 -4.22 -14.56 2.84
C HIS A 84 -5.40 -13.70 2.40
N CYS A 85 -5.20 -12.77 1.48
CA CYS A 85 -6.26 -11.92 0.92
C CYS A 85 -7.19 -12.70 -0.03
N GLY A 86 -6.64 -13.67 -0.76
CA GLY A 86 -7.38 -14.54 -1.65
C GLY A 86 -7.82 -15.88 -1.03
N TYR A 87 -7.46 -16.14 0.23
CA TYR A 87 -7.61 -17.45 0.83
C TYR A 87 -9.02 -18.03 0.74
N SER A 88 -10.05 -17.26 1.11
CA SER A 88 -11.44 -17.69 1.04
C SER A 88 -11.93 -17.93 -0.39
N ASN A 89 -11.45 -17.17 -1.36
CA ASN A 89 -11.78 -17.38 -2.77
C ASN A 89 -11.12 -18.67 -3.29
N ILE A 90 -9.86 -18.92 -2.94
CA ILE A 90 -9.15 -20.16 -3.29
C ILE A 90 -9.86 -21.37 -2.66
N GLN A 91 -10.28 -21.24 -1.39
CA GLN A 91 -11.05 -22.30 -0.72
C GLN A 91 -12.38 -22.59 -1.41
N GLN A 92 -13.14 -21.57 -1.81
CA GLN A 92 -14.41 -21.72 -2.52
C GLN A 92 -14.26 -22.37 -3.91
N LEU A 93 -13.12 -22.17 -4.56
CA LEU A 93 -12.78 -22.76 -5.84
C LEU A 93 -12.24 -24.20 -5.69
N SER A 94 -11.81 -24.60 -4.51
CA SER A 94 -11.30 -25.93 -4.23
C SER A 94 -12.43 -26.96 -4.07
N SER A 95 -12.13 -28.21 -4.39
CA SER A 95 -13.00 -29.37 -4.21
C SER A 95 -12.18 -30.55 -3.65
N ASP A 96 -12.83 -31.67 -3.40
CA ASP A 96 -12.15 -32.91 -2.98
C ASP A 96 -11.19 -33.43 -4.07
N GLU A 97 -11.50 -33.15 -5.33
CA GLU A 97 -10.68 -33.56 -6.48
C GLU A 97 -9.55 -32.56 -6.76
N HIS A 98 -9.74 -31.28 -6.42
CA HIS A 98 -8.79 -30.19 -6.69
C HIS A 98 -8.61 -29.30 -5.46
N ASN A 99 -7.61 -29.60 -4.66
CA ASN A 99 -7.29 -28.80 -3.46
C ASN A 99 -6.32 -27.68 -3.79
N TYR A 100 -6.82 -26.59 -4.33
CA TYR A 100 -5.99 -25.44 -4.73
C TYR A 100 -5.29 -24.72 -3.55
N LEU A 101 -5.78 -24.86 -2.32
CA LEU A 101 -5.09 -24.34 -1.15
C LEU A 101 -3.79 -25.11 -0.87
N LYS A 102 -3.79 -26.42 -1.13
CA LYS A 102 -2.63 -27.31 -0.89
C LYS A 102 -1.71 -27.35 -2.10
N ASP A 103 -2.29 -27.54 -3.28
CA ASP A 103 -1.53 -27.89 -4.48
C ASP A 103 -1.22 -26.65 -5.33
N GLY A 104 -1.86 -25.52 -5.04
CA GLY A 104 -1.80 -24.31 -5.85
C GLY A 104 -2.59 -24.46 -7.16
N TYR A 105 -2.65 -23.35 -7.90
CA TYR A 105 -3.22 -23.32 -9.24
C TYR A 105 -2.47 -22.29 -10.08
N TRP A 106 -2.15 -22.65 -11.31
CA TRP A 106 -1.51 -21.75 -12.25
C TRP A 106 -2.22 -21.81 -13.58
N ALA A 107 -2.94 -20.76 -13.96
CA ALA A 107 -3.53 -20.60 -15.28
C ALA A 107 -2.44 -20.23 -16.30
N MET A 108 -2.31 -21.01 -17.35
CA MET A 108 -1.35 -20.75 -18.44
C MET A 108 -1.94 -19.81 -19.51
N SER A 109 -3.23 -19.50 -19.40
CA SER A 109 -3.93 -18.58 -20.29
C SER A 109 -5.15 -17.99 -19.57
N LEU A 110 -5.67 -16.85 -20.05
CA LEU A 110 -6.88 -16.21 -19.52
C LEU A 110 -8.12 -17.14 -19.53
N LYS A 111 -8.15 -18.13 -20.44
CA LYS A 111 -9.26 -19.10 -20.53
C LYS A 111 -9.25 -20.13 -19.40
N GLU A 112 -8.09 -20.32 -18.79
CA GLU A 112 -7.92 -21.25 -17.67
C GLU A 112 -8.12 -20.58 -16.31
N GLU A 113 -8.23 -19.25 -16.28
CA GLU A 113 -8.49 -18.53 -15.03
C GLU A 113 -9.84 -18.91 -14.43
N LEU A 114 -9.83 -19.17 -13.12
CA LEU A 114 -11.02 -19.55 -12.39
C LEU A 114 -11.77 -18.32 -11.86
N PRO A 115 -13.08 -18.18 -12.10
CA PRO A 115 -13.82 -17.00 -11.73
C PRO A 115 -14.03 -16.91 -10.20
N ALA A 116 -13.42 -15.92 -9.54
CA ALA A 116 -13.61 -15.60 -8.14
C ALA A 116 -14.89 -14.76 -7.96
N LYS A 117 -16.02 -15.42 -7.71
CA LYS A 117 -17.33 -14.76 -7.59
C LYS A 117 -17.38 -13.81 -6.39
N GLY A 118 -17.89 -12.59 -6.61
CA GLY A 118 -18.08 -11.60 -5.55
C GLY A 118 -16.79 -10.86 -5.15
N LEU A 119 -15.65 -11.20 -5.73
CA LEU A 119 -14.41 -10.46 -5.54
C LEU A 119 -14.45 -9.17 -6.37
N SER A 120 -14.04 -8.07 -5.75
CA SER A 120 -13.95 -6.75 -6.39
C SER A 120 -12.69 -6.02 -5.99
N VAL A 121 -12.29 -5.08 -6.80
CA VAL A 121 -11.22 -4.12 -6.49
C VAL A 121 -11.78 -2.70 -6.50
N THR A 122 -11.21 -1.85 -5.63
CA THR A 122 -11.60 -0.44 -5.55
C THR A 122 -10.37 0.41 -5.82
N PHE A 123 -10.47 1.28 -6.82
CA PHE A 123 -9.42 2.25 -7.16
C PHE A 123 -9.54 3.50 -6.29
N VAL A 124 -8.40 4.09 -5.95
CA VAL A 124 -8.36 5.41 -5.33
C VAL A 124 -8.45 6.45 -6.43
N ASP A 125 -9.55 7.18 -6.48
CA ASP A 125 -9.74 8.28 -7.42
C ASP A 125 -8.87 9.47 -7.02
N LYS A 126 -9.16 10.05 -5.83
CA LYS A 126 -8.39 11.18 -5.29
C LYS A 126 -8.48 11.27 -3.78
N PHE A 127 -7.55 12.01 -3.19
CA PHE A 127 -7.60 12.42 -1.79
C PHE A 127 -8.09 13.87 -1.69
N VAL A 128 -9.06 14.10 -0.83
CA VAL A 128 -9.58 15.45 -0.57
C VAL A 128 -9.38 15.79 0.90
N ASP A 129 -8.70 16.90 1.18
CA ASP A 129 -8.59 17.41 2.54
C ASP A 129 -9.93 17.99 2.99
N VAL A 130 -10.51 17.40 4.01
CA VAL A 130 -11.79 17.81 4.61
C VAL A 130 -11.62 18.44 5.99
N THR A 131 -10.40 18.73 6.41
CA THR A 131 -10.06 19.23 7.76
C THR A 131 -10.86 20.49 8.11
N GLU A 132 -10.88 21.48 7.25
CA GLU A 132 -11.65 22.70 7.51
C GLU A 132 -13.16 22.46 7.61
N ARG A 133 -13.70 21.60 6.75
CA ARG A 133 -15.13 21.25 6.74
C ARG A 133 -15.49 20.52 8.03
N LEU A 134 -14.65 19.61 8.46
CA LEU A 134 -14.82 18.87 9.71
C LEU A 134 -14.72 19.79 10.93
N ASN A 135 -13.67 20.61 11.00
CA ASN A 135 -13.48 21.57 12.10
C ASN A 135 -14.68 22.53 12.23
N LYS A 136 -15.21 23.04 11.12
CA LYS A 136 -16.44 23.88 11.12
C LYS A 136 -17.67 23.10 11.61
N ALA A 137 -17.79 21.83 11.30
CA ALA A 137 -18.90 21.01 11.76
C ALA A 137 -18.86 20.73 13.25
N VAL A 138 -17.69 20.37 13.79
CA VAL A 138 -17.52 20.04 15.23
C VAL A 138 -17.41 21.26 16.13
N ALA A 139 -16.96 22.42 15.62
CA ALA A 139 -16.87 23.66 16.38
C ALA A 139 -18.22 24.11 16.99
N LYS A 140 -19.33 23.63 16.46
CA LYS A 140 -20.68 23.90 16.97
C LYS A 140 -21.17 22.84 17.96
N ALA A 141 -20.32 21.90 18.35
CA ALA A 141 -20.68 20.86 19.31
C ALA A 141 -20.91 21.45 20.70
N LYS A 142 -21.99 21.01 21.35
CA LYS A 142 -22.40 21.50 22.67
C LYS A 142 -21.83 20.64 23.81
N ASN A 143 -21.46 19.40 23.52
CA ASN A 143 -20.88 18.44 24.46
C ASN A 143 -20.20 17.33 23.66
N ASP A 144 -19.53 16.39 24.36
CA ASP A 144 -18.78 15.28 23.75
C ASP A 144 -19.65 14.34 22.90
N GLU A 145 -20.91 14.13 23.28
CA GLU A 145 -21.82 13.28 22.54
C GLU A 145 -22.22 13.92 21.20
N ASP A 146 -22.55 15.23 21.23
CA ASP A 146 -22.83 16.03 20.03
C ASP A 146 -21.59 16.13 19.13
N TYR A 147 -20.38 16.26 19.74
CA TYR A 147 -19.12 16.21 18.99
C TYR A 147 -18.95 14.89 18.21
N LYS A 148 -19.07 13.74 18.88
CA LYS A 148 -18.99 12.43 18.24
C LYS A 148 -20.02 12.24 17.13
N LYS A 149 -21.26 12.69 17.35
CA LYS A 149 -22.33 12.63 16.37
C LYS A 149 -22.03 13.49 15.12
N ARG A 150 -21.39 14.64 15.30
CA ARG A 150 -21.00 15.53 14.18
C ARG A 150 -19.79 15.04 13.44
N TRP A 151 -18.86 14.41 14.17
CA TRP A 151 -17.67 13.79 13.59
C TRP A 151 -18.01 12.61 12.66
N ASN A 152 -19.01 11.81 13.02
CA ASN A 152 -19.39 10.61 12.30
C ASN A 152 -20.42 10.86 11.17
N LYS A 153 -20.77 12.10 10.88
CA LYS A 153 -21.62 12.52 9.74
C LYS A 153 -20.79 12.86 8.51
#